data_efd3ed6a9c08f5bf98303be6dbc9b4c7
#
_entry.id   efd3ed6a9c08f5bf98303be6dbc9b4c7
#
_cell.length_a   1.000
_cell.length_b   1.000
_cell.length_c   1.000
_cell.angle_alpha   90.00
_cell.angle_beta   90.00
_cell.angle_gamma   90.00
#
_symmetry.space_group_name_H-M   'P 1'
#
loop_
_entity.id
_entity.type
_entity.pdbx_description
1 polymer ?
#
loop_
_entity_poly.entity_id
_entity_poly.type
_entity_poly.pdbx_seq_one_letter_code
_entity_poly.pdbx_strand_id
1 'polypeptide(L)'
;GVMIYEWALASGSTNASSVSNWRYYNSPEDGARQTKGWFKVVAASSDNDNTFDEDQTTSFAQTHANDESEKWYYAGDKGVLYEGIIKNIKGKYYAFWPDDDGAGKGGAMLTGLCVLQMENGSSDQIVKVIDDDIDSDALDDILDGTYKGQDAWDENVRLYYFGNNEDSDGAMKTGNVNINLDGSSYTFQFQKTGNAKSGRGMGVTGIDDNKYIYSYGCRIKADSDDKYQLVSVTNDEGTSLNINAAGVKVEKLDPKDLDKQYTNKDDEVVNYTVLSDDSLRLVNVSGNIQKSKTGAKDGNDCYYYVNKKYVPQLYTDNKTLKSGKNSEKEVSDWTDLLK
;
A
#
# COMPACT_ATOMS: atom_id res chain seq x y z
N GLY A 1 -35.53 -31.66 -19.46
CA GLY A 1 -34.45 -31.08 -18.64
C GLY A 1 -34.96 -29.82 -17.96
N VAL A 2 -34.54 -29.57 -16.76
CA VAL A 2 -34.80 -28.30 -16.06
C VAL A 2 -33.88 -27.26 -16.64
N MET A 3 -34.40 -26.10 -16.98
CA MET A 3 -33.60 -24.96 -17.47
C MET A 3 -32.89 -24.35 -16.29
N ILE A 4 -31.57 -24.11 -16.43
CA ILE A 4 -30.73 -23.47 -15.43
C ILE A 4 -30.88 -21.97 -15.58
N TYR A 5 -31.02 -21.29 -14.47
CA TYR A 5 -31.17 -19.84 -14.36
C TYR A 5 -30.31 -19.30 -13.19
N GLU A 6 -29.71 -18.14 -13.37
CA GLU A 6 -28.78 -17.50 -12.43
C GLU A 6 -27.51 -18.33 -12.14
N TRP A 7 -27.07 -18.44 -10.88
CA TRP A 7 -25.84 -19.14 -10.55
C TRP A 7 -25.99 -20.66 -10.62
N ALA A 8 -25.09 -21.33 -11.33
CA ALA A 8 -25.04 -22.79 -11.35
C ALA A 8 -23.62 -23.31 -11.64
N LEU A 9 -23.32 -24.52 -11.18
CA LEU A 9 -22.07 -25.20 -11.51
C LEU A 9 -22.04 -25.55 -13.01
N ALA A 10 -20.85 -25.46 -13.58
CA ALA A 10 -20.59 -25.89 -14.93
C ALA A 10 -20.89 -27.40 -15.07
N SER A 11 -21.44 -27.80 -16.22
CA SER A 11 -21.77 -29.19 -16.50
C SER A 11 -20.57 -30.11 -16.25
N GLY A 12 -20.76 -31.13 -15.43
CA GLY A 12 -19.75 -32.11 -15.06
C GLY A 12 -18.83 -31.68 -13.91
N SER A 13 -19.00 -30.48 -13.37
CA SER A 13 -18.30 -30.05 -12.18
C SER A 13 -19.05 -30.45 -10.92
N THR A 14 -18.33 -31.01 -9.93
CA THR A 14 -18.85 -31.36 -8.61
C THR A 14 -18.18 -30.55 -7.49
N ASN A 15 -17.13 -29.79 -7.83
CA ASN A 15 -16.43 -28.94 -6.87
C ASN A 15 -17.06 -27.53 -6.89
N ALA A 16 -17.88 -27.29 -5.90
CA ALA A 16 -18.57 -26.02 -5.71
C ALA A 16 -17.72 -24.98 -4.95
N SER A 17 -16.54 -25.34 -4.43
CA SER A 17 -15.66 -24.42 -3.69
C SER A 17 -14.85 -23.49 -4.59
N SER A 18 -14.75 -23.79 -5.90
CA SER A 18 -13.97 -22.97 -6.82
C SER A 18 -14.84 -22.07 -7.67
N VAL A 19 -14.54 -20.79 -7.68
CA VAL A 19 -15.19 -19.76 -8.51
C VAL A 19 -15.19 -20.16 -9.98
N SER A 20 -14.08 -20.74 -10.47
CA SER A 20 -13.93 -21.17 -11.86
C SER A 20 -14.93 -22.22 -12.33
N ASN A 21 -15.56 -22.91 -11.41
CA ASN A 21 -16.59 -23.89 -11.70
C ASN A 21 -18.00 -23.30 -11.81
N TRP A 22 -18.21 -22.08 -11.36
CA TRP A 22 -19.51 -21.43 -11.41
C TRP A 22 -19.72 -20.69 -12.75
N ARG A 23 -21.00 -20.62 -13.15
CA ARG A 23 -21.48 -19.89 -14.32
C ARG A 23 -22.72 -19.10 -13.95
N TYR A 24 -22.92 -17.97 -14.58
CA TYR A 24 -24.16 -17.22 -14.46
C TYR A 24 -25.00 -17.34 -15.75
N TYR A 25 -26.28 -17.63 -15.59
CA TYR A 25 -27.26 -17.82 -16.65
C TYR A 25 -28.28 -16.70 -16.55
N ASN A 26 -28.15 -15.68 -17.37
CA ASN A 26 -28.85 -14.40 -17.26
C ASN A 26 -30.17 -14.33 -18.03
N SER A 27 -30.59 -15.41 -18.69
CA SER A 27 -31.85 -15.43 -19.43
C SER A 27 -32.79 -16.46 -18.83
N PRO A 28 -33.89 -16.01 -18.16
CA PRO A 28 -34.87 -16.92 -17.62
C PRO A 28 -35.74 -17.60 -18.70
N GLU A 29 -35.67 -17.08 -19.94
CA GLU A 29 -36.49 -17.60 -21.05
C GLU A 29 -35.84 -18.77 -21.77
N ASP A 30 -34.51 -18.73 -21.94
CA ASP A 30 -33.75 -19.71 -22.71
C ASP A 30 -32.53 -20.29 -21.97
N GLY A 31 -32.27 -19.87 -20.74
CA GLY A 31 -31.13 -20.33 -19.95
C GLY A 31 -29.79 -19.95 -20.55
N ALA A 32 -29.71 -18.84 -21.28
CA ALA A 32 -28.48 -18.42 -21.91
C ALA A 32 -27.43 -18.04 -20.86
N ARG A 33 -26.26 -18.70 -20.98
CA ARG A 33 -25.11 -18.42 -20.10
C ARG A 33 -24.49 -17.06 -20.40
N GLN A 34 -24.16 -16.30 -19.35
CA GLN A 34 -23.36 -15.10 -19.49
C GLN A 34 -21.97 -15.46 -20.04
N THR A 35 -21.67 -14.99 -21.22
CA THR A 35 -20.36 -15.18 -21.87
C THR A 35 -19.70 -13.85 -22.12
N LYS A 36 -18.37 -13.83 -21.99
CA LYS A 36 -17.48 -12.73 -22.34
C LYS A 36 -18.05 -11.32 -22.12
N GLY A 37 -17.90 -10.81 -20.94
CA GLY A 37 -18.29 -9.44 -20.62
C GLY A 37 -18.57 -9.21 -19.15
N TRP A 38 -18.83 -7.95 -18.87
CA TRP A 38 -19.22 -7.48 -17.55
C TRP A 38 -20.69 -7.80 -17.27
N PHE A 39 -20.98 -8.15 -16.03
CA PHE A 39 -22.34 -8.23 -15.51
C PHE A 39 -22.32 -7.93 -14.01
N LYS A 40 -23.44 -7.41 -13.49
CA LYS A 40 -23.61 -7.04 -12.09
C LYS A 40 -24.80 -7.82 -11.53
N VAL A 41 -24.54 -8.60 -10.51
CA VAL A 41 -25.53 -9.50 -9.90
C VAL A 41 -25.20 -9.73 -8.43
N VAL A 42 -26.18 -10.17 -7.67
CA VAL A 42 -25.99 -10.61 -6.30
C VAL A 42 -25.08 -11.85 -6.31
N ALA A 43 -24.14 -11.91 -5.36
CA ALA A 43 -23.24 -13.06 -5.23
C ALA A 43 -24.05 -14.36 -5.00
N ALA A 44 -23.50 -15.48 -5.43
CA ALA A 44 -24.10 -16.77 -5.15
C ALA A 44 -24.18 -16.99 -3.62
N SER A 45 -25.33 -17.42 -3.13
CA SER A 45 -25.60 -17.64 -1.72
C SER A 45 -26.46 -18.90 -1.53
N SER A 46 -26.28 -19.61 -0.42
CA SER A 46 -27.11 -20.74 -0.06
C SER A 46 -28.58 -20.37 0.19
N ASP A 47 -28.81 -19.12 0.58
CA ASP A 47 -30.17 -18.63 0.85
C ASP A 47 -30.79 -17.96 -0.38
N ASN A 48 -30.07 -17.96 -1.47
CA ASN A 48 -30.58 -17.45 -2.72
C ASN A 48 -31.31 -18.60 -3.43
N ASP A 49 -32.59 -18.43 -3.74
CA ASP A 49 -33.45 -19.42 -4.48
C ASP A 49 -32.82 -19.88 -5.81
N ASN A 50 -31.71 -19.29 -6.15
CA ASN A 50 -30.92 -19.50 -7.37
C ASN A 50 -29.75 -20.48 -7.20
N THR A 51 -29.44 -20.91 -6.00
CA THR A 51 -28.51 -22.01 -5.75
C THR A 51 -29.33 -23.29 -5.55
N PHE A 52 -29.31 -24.13 -6.53
CA PHE A 52 -30.21 -25.26 -6.74
C PHE A 52 -30.16 -26.38 -5.69
N ASP A 53 -29.23 -26.30 -4.76
CA ASP A 53 -29.06 -27.39 -3.80
C ASP A 53 -28.39 -26.85 -2.54
N GLU A 54 -29.05 -27.00 -1.40
CA GLU A 54 -28.49 -26.65 -0.09
C GLU A 54 -27.16 -27.36 0.19
N ASP A 55 -26.96 -28.52 -0.43
CA ASP A 55 -25.71 -29.29 -0.32
C ASP A 55 -24.54 -28.73 -1.18
N GLN A 56 -24.80 -27.74 -2.00
CA GLN A 56 -23.77 -27.09 -2.83
C GLN A 56 -23.27 -25.76 -2.25
N THR A 57 -23.56 -25.50 -1.00
CA THR A 57 -23.01 -24.34 -0.29
C THR A 57 -21.50 -24.44 -0.20
N THR A 58 -20.84 -23.43 -0.70
CA THR A 58 -19.40 -23.38 -0.80
C THR A 58 -18.92 -22.05 -0.30
N SER A 59 -17.63 -21.91 -0.10
CA SER A 59 -17.04 -20.63 0.20
C SER A 59 -17.41 -19.54 -0.82
N PHE A 60 -17.57 -19.87 -2.09
CA PHE A 60 -18.07 -18.96 -3.10
C PHE A 60 -19.59 -18.69 -3.00
N ALA A 61 -20.37 -19.72 -2.72
CA ALA A 61 -21.83 -19.64 -2.57
C ALA A 61 -22.27 -19.30 -1.14
N GLN A 62 -21.38 -19.01 -0.24
CA GLN A 62 -21.73 -18.68 1.13
C GLN A 62 -22.24 -17.25 1.27
N THR A 63 -23.44 -17.20 1.74
CA THR A 63 -23.69 -17.04 3.15
C THR A 63 -23.35 -15.67 3.71
N HIS A 64 -23.37 -14.64 2.88
CA HIS A 64 -23.83 -13.38 3.42
C HIS A 64 -25.32 -13.27 3.08
N ALA A 65 -26.11 -14.12 3.72
CA ALA A 65 -27.56 -14.16 3.59
C ALA A 65 -28.21 -12.78 3.77
N ASN A 66 -27.47 -11.83 4.31
CA ASN A 66 -27.90 -10.45 4.52
C ASN A 66 -27.23 -9.45 3.57
N ASP A 67 -26.30 -9.87 2.71
CA ASP A 67 -25.67 -8.99 1.72
C ASP A 67 -26.32 -9.20 0.34
N GLU A 68 -27.45 -8.54 0.12
CA GLU A 68 -28.13 -8.50 -1.17
C GLU A 68 -27.46 -7.53 -2.15
N SER A 69 -26.27 -7.01 -1.85
CA SER A 69 -25.59 -6.07 -2.74
C SER A 69 -25.10 -6.77 -4.00
N GLU A 70 -25.43 -6.18 -5.14
CA GLU A 70 -24.90 -6.65 -6.43
C GLU A 70 -23.40 -6.33 -6.53
N LYS A 71 -22.64 -7.30 -7.06
CA LYS A 71 -21.20 -7.16 -7.33
C LYS A 71 -20.92 -7.29 -8.81
N TRP A 72 -19.87 -6.63 -9.28
CA TRP A 72 -19.41 -6.74 -10.65
C TRP A 72 -18.54 -7.96 -10.86
N TYR A 73 -18.83 -8.72 -11.90
CA TYR A 73 -18.06 -9.86 -12.37
C TYR A 73 -17.67 -9.70 -13.84
N TYR A 74 -16.65 -10.41 -14.26
CA TYR A 74 -16.31 -10.52 -15.67
C TYR A 74 -16.20 -11.98 -16.09
N ALA A 75 -17.03 -12.37 -17.04
CA ALA A 75 -16.94 -13.68 -17.68
C ALA A 75 -16.00 -13.59 -18.87
N GLY A 76 -15.04 -14.49 -18.93
CA GLY A 76 -14.21 -14.74 -20.10
C GLY A 76 -14.93 -15.64 -21.13
N ASP A 77 -14.16 -16.17 -22.05
CA ASP A 77 -14.69 -17.13 -23.03
C ASP A 77 -15.30 -18.34 -22.31
N LYS A 78 -16.42 -18.85 -22.83
CA LYS A 78 -17.18 -19.96 -22.22
C LYS A 78 -17.78 -19.65 -20.83
N GLY A 79 -17.92 -18.37 -20.47
CA GLY A 79 -18.54 -17.95 -19.21
C GLY A 79 -17.70 -18.23 -17.96
N VAL A 80 -16.42 -18.54 -18.09
CA VAL A 80 -15.51 -18.72 -16.95
C VAL A 80 -15.24 -17.35 -16.33
N LEU A 81 -15.45 -17.22 -15.02
CA LEU A 81 -15.20 -15.99 -14.29
C LEU A 81 -13.70 -15.72 -14.18
N TYR A 82 -13.30 -14.46 -14.20
CA TYR A 82 -11.96 -14.08 -13.74
C TYR A 82 -11.94 -14.08 -12.21
N GLU A 83 -10.91 -14.66 -11.66
CA GLU A 83 -10.67 -14.80 -10.23
C GLU A 83 -9.18 -14.72 -9.93
N GLY A 84 -8.82 -14.19 -8.77
CA GLY A 84 -7.44 -14.13 -8.31
C GLY A 84 -6.45 -13.48 -9.29
N ILE A 85 -6.90 -12.52 -10.09
CA ILE A 85 -6.08 -11.99 -11.18
C ILE A 85 -6.29 -10.49 -11.38
N ILE A 86 -5.21 -9.80 -11.75
CA ILE A 86 -5.24 -8.46 -12.34
C ILE A 86 -5.24 -8.59 -13.85
N LYS A 87 -6.33 -8.24 -14.49
CA LYS A 87 -6.56 -8.47 -15.93
C LYS A 87 -6.72 -7.19 -16.72
N ASN A 88 -6.08 -7.13 -17.89
CA ASN A 88 -6.35 -6.07 -18.88
C ASN A 88 -7.63 -6.39 -19.64
N ILE A 89 -8.60 -5.49 -19.56
CA ILE A 89 -9.88 -5.56 -20.25
C ILE A 89 -10.03 -4.25 -21.05
N LYS A 90 -9.95 -4.35 -22.37
CA LYS A 90 -10.07 -3.20 -23.29
C LYS A 90 -9.16 -2.01 -22.92
N GLY A 91 -7.91 -2.30 -22.52
CA GLY A 91 -6.89 -1.28 -22.21
C GLY A 91 -6.89 -0.76 -20.78
N LYS A 92 -7.84 -1.15 -19.94
CA LYS A 92 -7.88 -0.86 -18.51
C LYS A 92 -7.61 -2.13 -17.70
N TYR A 93 -6.99 -1.99 -16.53
CA TYR A 93 -6.69 -3.11 -15.65
C TYR A 93 -7.70 -3.15 -14.50
N TYR A 94 -8.19 -4.35 -14.20
CA TYR A 94 -9.13 -4.64 -13.13
C TYR A 94 -8.64 -5.82 -12.33
N ALA A 95 -8.94 -5.87 -11.05
CA ALA A 95 -8.62 -7.00 -10.19
C ALA A 95 -9.90 -7.73 -9.77
N PHE A 96 -9.77 -9.02 -9.60
CA PHE A 96 -10.88 -9.89 -9.19
C PHE A 96 -10.45 -10.71 -7.97
N TRP A 97 -11.34 -10.81 -7.01
CA TRP A 97 -11.13 -11.61 -5.82
C TRP A 97 -10.71 -13.04 -6.18
N PRO A 98 -9.72 -13.59 -5.48
CA PRO A 98 -9.40 -15.02 -5.59
C PRO A 98 -10.58 -15.89 -5.13
N ASP A 99 -10.42 -17.21 -5.20
CA ASP A 99 -11.33 -18.13 -4.56
C ASP A 99 -11.55 -17.70 -3.10
N ASP A 100 -12.79 -17.75 -2.69
CA ASP A 100 -13.22 -17.11 -1.47
C ASP A 100 -12.67 -17.81 -0.24
N ASP A 101 -12.24 -17.03 0.73
CA ASP A 101 -11.88 -17.46 2.08
C ASP A 101 -13.08 -17.47 3.06
N GLY A 102 -14.31 -17.45 2.56
CA GLY A 102 -15.55 -17.42 3.33
C GLY A 102 -16.28 -16.07 3.36
N ALA A 103 -15.79 -15.09 2.61
CA ALA A 103 -16.37 -13.74 2.57
C ALA A 103 -17.45 -13.54 1.48
N GLY A 104 -17.72 -14.53 0.61
CA GLY A 104 -18.71 -14.43 -0.48
C GLY A 104 -18.30 -13.47 -1.62
N LYS A 105 -17.02 -13.12 -1.73
CA LYS A 105 -16.51 -12.16 -2.71
C LYS A 105 -15.81 -12.79 -3.91
N GLY A 106 -15.60 -14.11 -3.92
CA GLY A 106 -14.84 -14.81 -4.95
C GLY A 106 -15.27 -14.44 -6.37
N GLY A 107 -14.32 -14.03 -7.21
CA GLY A 107 -14.55 -13.56 -8.59
C GLY A 107 -15.15 -12.17 -8.71
N ALA A 108 -15.56 -11.52 -7.63
CA ALA A 108 -16.04 -10.14 -7.68
C ALA A 108 -14.91 -9.16 -8.00
N MET A 109 -15.23 -8.06 -8.69
CA MET A 109 -14.27 -6.99 -8.97
C MET A 109 -13.84 -6.29 -7.67
N LEU A 110 -12.53 -6.10 -7.50
CA LEU A 110 -11.96 -5.29 -6.43
C LEU A 110 -12.07 -3.80 -6.74
N THR A 111 -12.36 -3.01 -5.72
CA THR A 111 -12.35 -1.54 -5.74
C THR A 111 -11.65 -1.00 -4.51
N GLY A 112 -11.35 0.29 -4.48
CA GLY A 112 -10.72 0.93 -3.33
C GLY A 112 -9.21 0.77 -3.26
N LEU A 113 -8.66 1.17 -2.12
CA LEU A 113 -7.26 0.95 -1.76
C LEU A 113 -7.14 -0.42 -1.10
N CYS A 114 -6.36 -1.30 -1.71
CA CYS A 114 -6.30 -2.71 -1.30
C CYS A 114 -4.87 -3.13 -0.96
N VAL A 115 -4.75 -3.97 0.06
CA VAL A 115 -3.52 -4.74 0.38
C VAL A 115 -3.68 -6.15 -0.16
N LEU A 116 -2.83 -6.51 -1.12
CA LEU A 116 -2.90 -7.79 -1.82
C LEU A 116 -1.62 -8.60 -1.59
N GLN A 117 -1.80 -9.90 -1.28
CA GLN A 117 -0.74 -10.90 -1.37
C GLN A 117 -0.71 -11.44 -2.79
N MET A 118 0.37 -11.21 -3.50
CA MET A 118 0.58 -11.73 -4.84
C MET A 118 1.24 -13.10 -4.82
N GLU A 119 1.05 -13.90 -5.87
CA GLU A 119 1.79 -15.15 -6.03
C GLU A 119 3.28 -14.88 -6.22
N ASN A 120 4.13 -15.70 -5.61
CA ASN A 120 5.58 -15.57 -5.72
C ASN A 120 6.02 -15.64 -7.19
N GLY A 121 6.78 -14.63 -7.62
CA GLY A 121 7.24 -14.50 -9.01
C GLY A 121 6.17 -14.01 -9.99
N SER A 122 4.98 -13.65 -9.50
CA SER A 122 3.89 -13.07 -10.30
C SER A 122 3.46 -11.72 -9.73
N SER A 123 3.07 -10.79 -10.60
CA SER A 123 2.49 -9.51 -10.20
C SER A 123 1.08 -9.33 -10.76
N ASP A 124 0.49 -10.37 -11.33
CA ASP A 124 -0.90 -10.36 -11.81
C ASP A 124 -1.77 -11.45 -11.17
N GLN A 125 -1.17 -12.41 -10.44
CA GLN A 125 -1.92 -13.43 -9.71
C GLN A 125 -2.06 -13.02 -8.24
N ILE A 126 -3.29 -12.93 -7.76
CA ILE A 126 -3.65 -12.58 -6.40
C ILE A 126 -3.92 -13.88 -5.64
N VAL A 127 -3.12 -14.13 -4.59
CA VAL A 127 -3.31 -15.29 -3.71
C VAL A 127 -4.33 -14.99 -2.63
N LYS A 128 -4.27 -13.77 -2.09
CA LYS A 128 -5.14 -13.33 -1.01
C LYS A 128 -5.36 -11.82 -1.06
N VAL A 129 -6.56 -11.40 -0.72
CA VAL A 129 -6.85 -10.01 -0.36
C VAL A 129 -6.68 -9.91 1.16
N ILE A 130 -5.65 -9.19 1.60
CA ILE A 130 -5.40 -8.99 3.03
C ILE A 130 -6.39 -7.97 3.58
N ASP A 131 -6.62 -6.91 2.80
CA ASP A 131 -7.59 -5.88 3.12
C ASP A 131 -8.07 -5.18 1.84
N ASP A 132 -9.35 -4.83 1.75
CA ASP A 132 -9.97 -4.13 0.64
C ASP A 132 -10.68 -2.83 1.07
N ASP A 133 -10.56 -2.45 2.36
CA ASP A 133 -11.21 -1.27 2.93
C ASP A 133 -10.23 -0.52 3.86
N ILE A 134 -9.14 -0.04 3.29
CA ILE A 134 -8.09 0.69 4.01
C ILE A 134 -8.59 2.09 4.35
N ASP A 135 -8.78 2.36 5.62
CA ASP A 135 -9.03 3.68 6.21
C ASP A 135 -7.73 4.42 6.59
N SER A 136 -7.85 5.59 7.22
CA SER A 136 -6.70 6.37 7.64
C SER A 136 -5.88 5.69 8.74
N ASP A 137 -6.56 5.04 9.69
CA ASP A 137 -5.90 4.38 10.83
C ASP A 137 -5.12 3.13 10.35
N ALA A 138 -5.74 2.32 9.49
CA ALA A 138 -5.07 1.18 8.87
C ALA A 138 -3.86 1.61 8.02
N LEU A 139 -3.96 2.74 7.29
CA LEU A 139 -2.83 3.27 6.55
C LEU A 139 -1.70 3.73 7.46
N ASP A 140 -2.00 4.41 8.56
CA ASP A 140 -0.97 4.85 9.52
C ASP A 140 -0.27 3.63 10.16
N ASP A 141 -1.01 2.60 10.54
CA ASP A 141 -0.43 1.33 11.03
C ASP A 141 0.49 0.67 9.98
N ILE A 142 0.11 0.69 8.70
CA ILE A 142 0.96 0.18 7.60
C ILE A 142 2.25 1.00 7.50
N LEU A 143 2.17 2.32 7.60
CA LEU A 143 3.34 3.19 7.48
C LEU A 143 4.27 3.11 8.70
N ASP A 144 3.73 2.75 9.86
CA ASP A 144 4.48 2.57 11.11
C ASP A 144 4.95 1.11 11.32
N GLY A 145 4.58 0.19 10.43
CA GLY A 145 4.98 -1.21 10.51
C GLY A 145 4.24 -2.05 11.55
N THR A 146 3.10 -1.56 12.04
CA THR A 146 2.30 -2.19 13.12
C THR A 146 1.02 -2.85 12.64
N TYR A 147 0.71 -2.76 11.35
CA TYR A 147 -0.49 -3.36 10.76
C TYR A 147 -0.52 -4.88 10.93
N LYS A 148 -1.70 -5.47 11.06
CA LYS A 148 -1.92 -6.90 11.36
C LYS A 148 -1.01 -7.83 10.54
N GLY A 149 -0.08 -8.50 11.21
CA GLY A 149 0.83 -9.47 10.59
C GLY A 149 1.82 -8.87 9.60
N GLN A 150 2.03 -7.55 9.62
CA GLN A 150 2.93 -6.87 8.70
C GLN A 150 4.40 -7.27 8.89
N ASP A 151 4.78 -7.67 10.08
CA ASP A 151 6.11 -8.23 10.37
C ASP A 151 6.41 -9.52 9.57
N ALA A 152 5.35 -10.22 9.12
CA ALA A 152 5.44 -11.39 8.25
C ALA A 152 5.24 -11.06 6.75
N TRP A 153 5.05 -9.78 6.38
CA TRP A 153 4.91 -9.38 4.99
C TRP A 153 6.24 -9.53 4.24
N ASP A 154 6.14 -10.12 3.08
CA ASP A 154 7.25 -10.23 2.14
C ASP A 154 7.11 -9.23 0.97
N GLU A 155 8.03 -9.30 0.02
CA GLU A 155 8.03 -8.46 -1.18
C GLU A 155 6.81 -8.67 -2.09
N ASN A 156 6.00 -9.71 -1.84
CA ASN A 156 4.81 -10.01 -2.63
C ASN A 156 3.54 -9.40 -2.03
N VAL A 157 3.61 -8.78 -0.84
CA VAL A 157 2.52 -7.98 -0.29
C VAL A 157 2.62 -6.56 -0.82
N ARG A 158 1.56 -6.09 -1.46
CA ARG A 158 1.56 -4.82 -2.20
C ARG A 158 0.24 -4.07 -2.05
N LEU A 159 0.31 -2.75 -2.09
CA LEU A 159 -0.87 -1.89 -2.20
C LEU A 159 -1.17 -1.57 -3.66
N TYR A 160 -2.48 -1.59 -3.96
CA TYR A 160 -3.05 -1.17 -5.24
C TYR A 160 -4.26 -0.27 -5.01
N TYR A 161 -4.58 0.58 -5.98
CA TYR A 161 -5.79 1.38 -5.94
C TYR A 161 -6.62 1.19 -7.21
N PHE A 162 -7.88 0.74 -7.04
CA PHE A 162 -8.82 0.44 -8.11
C PHE A 162 -9.98 1.43 -8.18
N GLY A 163 -9.71 2.69 -7.80
CA GLY A 163 -10.78 3.68 -7.68
C GLY A 163 -11.65 3.45 -6.45
N ASN A 164 -12.71 4.21 -6.31
CA ASN A 164 -13.60 4.17 -5.15
C ASN A 164 -15.08 4.03 -5.52
N ASN A 165 -15.39 3.73 -6.76
CA ASN A 165 -16.76 3.60 -7.25
C ASN A 165 -16.86 2.39 -8.18
N GLU A 166 -17.49 1.33 -7.70
CA GLU A 166 -17.63 0.08 -8.44
C GLU A 166 -18.40 0.22 -9.76
N ASP A 167 -19.35 1.14 -9.83
CA ASP A 167 -20.19 1.33 -11.03
C ASP A 167 -19.54 2.18 -12.11
N SER A 168 -18.65 3.08 -11.75
CA SER A 168 -18.06 4.02 -12.69
C SER A 168 -16.54 4.01 -12.76
N ASP A 169 -15.86 3.53 -11.74
CA ASP A 169 -14.41 3.68 -11.60
C ASP A 169 -13.73 2.55 -10.80
N GLY A 170 -13.85 1.31 -11.25
CA GLY A 170 -13.15 0.13 -10.71
C GLY A 170 -11.80 -0.17 -11.40
N ALA A 171 -11.32 0.72 -12.28
CA ALA A 171 -10.07 0.49 -12.97
C ALA A 171 -8.86 0.87 -12.14
N MET A 172 -7.78 0.06 -12.23
CA MET A 172 -6.49 0.31 -11.60
C MET A 172 -5.98 1.72 -11.87
N LYS A 173 -5.54 2.40 -10.84
CA LYS A 173 -4.85 3.70 -10.92
C LYS A 173 -3.35 3.53 -11.02
N THR A 174 -2.69 4.45 -11.71
CA THR A 174 -1.23 4.49 -11.87
C THR A 174 -0.72 5.91 -11.80
N GLY A 175 0.54 6.08 -11.43
CA GLY A 175 1.16 7.40 -11.26
C GLY A 175 0.77 8.05 -9.95
N ASN A 176 0.84 9.39 -9.92
CA ASN A 176 0.46 10.14 -8.71
C ASN A 176 -1.06 10.25 -8.61
N VAL A 177 -1.59 9.86 -7.47
CA VAL A 177 -3.02 9.88 -7.16
C VAL A 177 -3.20 10.44 -5.75
N ASN A 178 -4.18 11.33 -5.57
CA ASN A 178 -4.61 11.73 -4.24
C ASN A 178 -5.82 10.89 -3.84
N ILE A 179 -5.75 10.28 -2.67
CA ILE A 179 -6.81 9.45 -2.10
C ILE A 179 -7.27 10.13 -0.82
N ASN A 180 -8.57 10.29 -0.66
CA ASN A 180 -9.16 10.80 0.57
C ASN A 180 -9.57 9.59 1.44
N LEU A 181 -9.02 9.53 2.63
CA LEU A 181 -9.37 8.54 3.66
C LEU A 181 -9.81 9.33 4.88
N ASP A 182 -11.03 9.13 5.34
CA ASP A 182 -11.64 9.77 6.52
C ASP A 182 -11.50 11.30 6.57
N GLY A 183 -11.60 11.94 5.39
CA GLY A 183 -11.49 13.39 5.26
C GLY A 183 -10.06 13.91 5.13
N SER A 184 -9.05 13.08 5.31
CA SER A 184 -7.64 13.42 5.11
C SER A 184 -7.17 13.05 3.71
N SER A 185 -6.36 13.91 3.07
CA SER A 185 -5.83 13.68 1.73
C SER A 185 -4.41 13.13 1.78
N TYR A 186 -4.24 11.95 1.20
CA TYR A 186 -2.95 11.28 1.05
C TYR A 186 -2.52 11.27 -0.41
N THR A 187 -1.23 11.49 -0.67
CA THR A 187 -0.67 11.42 -2.01
C THR A 187 0.02 10.07 -2.19
N PHE A 188 -0.42 9.32 -3.19
CA PHE A 188 0.17 8.04 -3.55
C PHE A 188 0.89 8.12 -4.89
N GLN A 189 1.88 7.25 -5.07
CA GLN A 189 2.51 6.97 -6.36
C GLN A 189 2.43 5.47 -6.64
N PHE A 190 1.78 5.13 -7.76
CA PHE A 190 1.65 3.77 -8.26
C PHE A 190 2.47 3.61 -9.54
N GLN A 191 3.08 2.44 -9.72
CA GLN A 191 3.94 2.17 -10.88
C GLN A 191 3.17 2.36 -12.19
N LYS A 192 3.69 3.23 -13.08
CA LYS A 192 3.07 3.56 -14.37
C LYS A 192 3.44 2.60 -15.49
N THR A 193 4.67 2.10 -15.46
CA THR A 193 5.27 1.35 -16.56
C THR A 193 4.99 -0.13 -16.48
N GLY A 194 5.16 -0.81 -17.60
CA GLY A 194 4.96 -2.23 -17.68
C GLY A 194 3.49 -2.65 -17.81
N ASN A 195 3.24 -3.91 -17.58
CA ASN A 195 1.91 -4.53 -17.52
C ASN A 195 1.68 -5.11 -16.11
N ALA A 196 0.55 -5.78 -15.88
CA ALA A 196 0.26 -6.36 -14.58
C ALA A 196 1.37 -7.31 -14.09
N LYS A 197 1.91 -8.17 -14.98
CA LYS A 197 2.99 -9.11 -14.65
C LYS A 197 4.29 -8.45 -14.21
N SER A 198 4.54 -7.22 -14.63
CA SER A 198 5.72 -6.43 -14.25
C SER A 198 5.44 -5.41 -13.14
N GLY A 199 4.32 -5.56 -12.42
CA GLY A 199 3.98 -4.74 -11.25
C GLY A 199 3.33 -3.39 -11.57
N ARG A 200 2.74 -3.22 -12.76
CA ARG A 200 1.96 -2.00 -13.05
C ARG A 200 0.86 -1.81 -12.00
N GLY A 201 0.77 -0.61 -11.45
CA GLY A 201 -0.23 -0.22 -10.46
C GLY A 201 0.16 -0.53 -9.02
N MET A 202 1.25 -1.24 -8.76
CA MET A 202 1.70 -1.43 -7.38
C MET A 202 2.19 -0.11 -6.76
N GLY A 203 1.91 0.09 -5.47
CA GLY A 203 2.47 1.20 -4.69
C GLY A 203 3.99 1.10 -4.63
N VAL A 204 4.68 2.23 -4.90
CA VAL A 204 6.15 2.26 -4.90
C VAL A 204 6.69 2.47 -3.49
N THR A 205 7.88 1.92 -3.20
CA THR A 205 8.61 2.14 -1.95
C THR A 205 10.02 2.61 -2.25
N GLY A 206 10.50 3.65 -1.51
CA GLY A 206 11.85 4.19 -1.66
C GLY A 206 11.88 5.68 -1.98
N ILE A 207 13.03 6.16 -2.46
CA ILE A 207 13.31 7.57 -2.75
C ILE A 207 13.03 7.87 -4.23
N ASP A 208 12.19 8.86 -4.50
CA ASP A 208 11.91 9.38 -5.84
C ASP A 208 12.70 10.68 -6.07
N ASP A 209 13.71 10.59 -6.94
CA ASP A 209 14.56 11.70 -7.41
C ASP A 209 15.12 12.63 -6.30
N ASN A 210 15.45 12.07 -5.14
CA ASN A 210 15.84 12.82 -3.93
C ASN A 210 14.84 13.91 -3.51
N LYS A 211 13.60 13.80 -3.95
CA LYS A 211 12.56 14.79 -3.68
C LYS A 211 11.52 14.28 -2.67
N TYR A 212 11.07 13.06 -2.85
CA TYR A 212 10.05 12.42 -2.03
C TYR A 212 10.46 11.03 -1.58
N ILE A 213 9.86 10.57 -0.49
CA ILE A 213 9.95 9.18 -0.02
C ILE A 213 8.54 8.60 -0.04
N TYR A 214 8.44 7.38 -0.53
CA TYR A 214 7.20 6.62 -0.54
C TYR A 214 7.35 5.31 0.22
N SER A 215 6.31 4.90 0.91
CA SER A 215 6.17 3.57 1.51
C SER A 215 4.84 2.99 1.07
N TYR A 216 4.85 1.80 0.48
CA TYR A 216 3.67 1.16 -0.11
C TYR A 216 2.83 2.08 -1.01
N GLY A 217 3.48 3.00 -1.71
CA GLY A 217 2.87 4.02 -2.55
C GLY A 217 2.55 5.33 -1.84
N CYS A 218 2.34 5.34 -0.54
CA CYS A 218 2.03 6.56 0.21
C CYS A 218 3.27 7.43 0.39
N ARG A 219 3.14 8.74 0.08
CA ARG A 219 4.20 9.73 0.32
C ARG A 219 4.36 9.96 1.81
N ILE A 220 5.56 9.75 2.32
CA ILE A 220 5.92 10.08 3.70
C ILE A 220 6.01 11.59 3.86
N LYS A 221 5.33 12.13 4.84
CA LYS A 221 5.35 13.55 5.23
C LYS A 221 5.39 13.67 6.75
N ALA A 222 5.86 14.79 7.24
CA ALA A 222 5.76 15.12 8.67
C ALA A 222 4.35 15.61 9.01
N ASP A 223 3.96 15.42 10.24
CA ASP A 223 2.80 16.08 10.81
C ASP A 223 3.04 17.59 10.95
N SER A 224 1.95 18.36 10.94
CA SER A 224 2.02 19.83 11.01
C SER A 224 2.71 20.33 12.26
N ASP A 225 2.46 19.65 13.38
CA ASP A 225 2.98 20.03 14.69
C ASP A 225 4.47 19.70 14.83
N ASP A 226 4.90 18.56 14.28
CA ASP A 226 6.31 18.12 14.27
C ASP A 226 7.16 18.87 13.26
N LYS A 227 6.57 19.37 12.16
CA LYS A 227 7.22 20.08 11.04
C LYS A 227 8.20 19.25 10.24
N TYR A 228 8.87 18.29 10.84
CA TYR A 228 9.83 17.39 10.22
C TYR A 228 9.65 15.97 10.71
N GLN A 229 9.83 15.00 9.82
CA GLN A 229 9.87 13.57 10.11
C GLN A 229 11.23 13.01 9.70
N LEU A 230 11.90 12.34 10.64
CA LEU A 230 13.09 11.54 10.36
C LEU A 230 12.67 10.20 9.78
N VAL A 231 13.33 9.78 8.70
CA VAL A 231 12.98 8.56 7.96
C VAL A 231 14.25 7.78 7.67
N SER A 232 14.24 6.49 7.96
CA SER A 232 15.26 5.55 7.49
C SER A 232 14.81 4.94 6.16
N VAL A 233 15.70 4.92 5.18
CA VAL A 233 15.50 4.22 3.91
C VAL A 233 16.68 3.29 3.71
N THR A 234 16.44 2.00 3.79
CA THR A 234 17.46 0.95 3.72
C THR A 234 17.24 0.02 2.54
N ASN A 235 18.28 -0.67 2.14
CA ASN A 235 18.19 -1.75 1.18
C ASN A 235 19.22 -2.83 1.56
N ASP A 236 18.73 -3.95 2.08
CA ASP A 236 19.57 -5.06 2.54
C ASP A 236 20.38 -5.69 1.39
N GLU A 237 19.90 -5.55 0.15
CA GLU A 237 20.60 -6.02 -1.05
C GLU A 237 21.71 -5.05 -1.52
N GLY A 238 21.81 -3.86 -0.92
CA GLY A 238 22.86 -2.87 -1.17
C GLY A 238 22.87 -2.27 -2.59
N THR A 239 21.76 -2.40 -3.32
CA THR A 239 21.70 -2.01 -4.73
C THR A 239 21.34 -0.56 -4.93
N SER A 240 20.21 -0.10 -4.39
CA SER A 240 19.71 1.28 -4.56
C SER A 240 18.59 1.57 -3.56
N LEU A 241 18.43 2.82 -3.18
CA LEU A 241 17.30 3.30 -2.35
C LEU A 241 16.15 3.89 -3.19
N ASN A 242 16.23 3.82 -4.51
CA ASN A 242 15.23 4.38 -5.40
C ASN A 242 13.97 3.52 -5.45
N ILE A 243 12.83 4.14 -5.75
CA ILE A 243 11.48 3.52 -5.81
C ILE A 243 11.35 2.27 -6.71
N ASN A 244 12.31 2.01 -7.60
CA ASN A 244 12.27 0.84 -8.49
C ASN A 244 13.25 -0.28 -8.05
N ALA A 245 13.94 -0.10 -6.93
CA ALA A 245 14.87 -1.09 -6.42
C ALA A 245 14.13 -2.13 -5.56
N ALA A 246 14.45 -3.41 -5.74
CA ALA A 246 13.95 -4.47 -4.88
C ALA A 246 14.55 -4.36 -3.47
N GLY A 247 13.82 -4.84 -2.47
CA GLY A 247 14.31 -4.91 -1.09
C GLY A 247 14.40 -3.57 -0.36
N VAL A 248 13.91 -2.46 -0.94
CA VAL A 248 13.90 -1.16 -0.25
C VAL A 248 12.86 -1.15 0.86
N LYS A 249 13.29 -0.74 2.06
CA LYS A 249 12.46 -0.56 3.24
C LYS A 249 12.45 0.91 3.65
N VAL A 250 11.32 1.39 4.13
CA VAL A 250 11.12 2.74 4.64
C VAL A 250 10.50 2.65 6.03
N GLU A 251 11.10 3.35 6.98
CA GLU A 251 10.66 3.38 8.38
C GLU A 251 10.65 4.83 8.87
N LYS A 252 9.55 5.26 9.49
CA LYS A 252 9.50 6.52 10.23
C LYS A 252 10.24 6.34 11.55
N LEU A 253 11.06 7.30 11.92
CA LEU A 253 11.82 7.27 13.15
C LEU A 253 11.48 8.49 13.99
N ASP A 254 11.30 8.29 15.28
CA ASP A 254 11.34 9.39 16.21
C ASP A 254 12.77 9.90 16.37
N PRO A 255 12.97 11.23 16.49
CA PRO A 255 14.26 11.75 16.85
C PRO A 255 14.64 11.15 18.20
N LYS A 256 15.82 10.51 18.25
CA LYS A 256 16.33 9.90 19.49
C LYS A 256 16.46 10.96 20.56
N ASP A 257 16.35 10.53 21.82
CA ASP A 257 16.71 11.35 22.97
C ASP A 257 18.08 12.00 22.72
N LEU A 258 18.22 13.25 23.14
CA LEU A 258 19.49 13.96 23.07
C LEU A 258 20.46 13.30 24.05
N ASP A 259 21.27 12.36 23.53
CA ASP A 259 22.08 11.41 24.32
C ASP A 259 23.46 11.93 24.69
N LYS A 260 23.86 13.06 24.10
CA LYS A 260 25.16 13.69 24.31
C LYS A 260 25.01 15.13 24.80
N GLN A 261 26.03 15.62 25.48
CA GLN A 261 26.03 16.95 26.04
C GLN A 261 27.43 17.57 25.97
N TYR A 262 27.48 18.87 25.73
CA TYR A 262 28.70 19.66 25.91
C TYR A 262 28.40 21.08 26.42
N THR A 263 29.42 21.74 26.95
CA THR A 263 29.35 23.17 27.30
C THR A 263 30.01 23.98 26.21
N ASN A 264 29.26 24.89 25.59
CA ASN A 264 29.80 25.77 24.55
C ASN A 264 30.67 26.88 25.13
N LYS A 265 31.31 27.69 24.27
CA LYS A 265 32.20 28.76 24.69
C LYS A 265 31.54 29.93 25.43
N ASP A 266 30.21 29.99 25.39
CA ASP A 266 29.39 30.97 26.09
C ASP A 266 28.85 30.43 27.42
N ASP A 267 29.38 29.31 27.89
CA ASP A 267 28.99 28.58 29.13
C ASP A 267 27.56 28.00 29.09
N GLU A 268 26.96 27.83 27.91
CA GLU A 268 25.66 27.17 27.72
C GLU A 268 25.83 25.67 27.59
N VAL A 269 24.96 24.90 28.25
CA VAL A 269 24.86 23.44 28.06
C VAL A 269 24.05 23.17 26.82
N VAL A 270 24.59 22.38 25.88
CA VAL A 270 23.97 21.97 24.65
C VAL A 270 23.79 20.46 24.65
N ASN A 271 22.57 19.99 24.43
CA ASN A 271 22.25 18.58 24.29
C ASN A 271 22.09 18.26 22.79
N TYR A 272 22.57 17.09 22.37
CA TYR A 272 22.54 16.70 20.97
C TYR A 272 22.60 15.18 20.75
N THR A 273 22.22 14.77 19.56
CA THR A 273 22.42 13.40 19.03
C THR A 273 23.03 13.49 17.65
N VAL A 274 24.05 12.67 17.38
CA VAL A 274 24.66 12.56 16.06
C VAL A 274 23.84 11.58 15.20
N LEU A 275 23.44 12.00 14.03
CA LEU A 275 22.64 11.23 13.10
C LEU A 275 23.40 10.62 11.92
N SER A 276 24.36 11.23 11.39
CA SER A 276 25.34 10.92 10.30
C SER A 276 25.29 9.51 9.66
N ASP A 277 24.10 8.99 9.43
CA ASP A 277 23.86 7.71 8.77
C ASP A 277 23.30 7.96 7.37
N ASP A 278 23.93 7.39 6.36
CA ASP A 278 23.56 7.59 4.95
C ASP A 278 22.16 7.03 4.59
N SER A 279 21.58 6.18 5.42
CA SER A 279 20.19 5.69 5.28
C SER A 279 19.15 6.74 5.69
N LEU A 280 19.54 7.72 6.51
CA LEU A 280 18.60 8.70 7.06
C LEU A 280 18.25 9.81 6.08
N ARG A 281 16.99 10.21 6.13
CA ARG A 281 16.46 11.40 5.44
C ARG A 281 15.57 12.19 6.38
N LEU A 282 15.42 13.48 6.11
CA LEU A 282 14.49 14.36 6.81
C LEU A 282 13.45 14.87 5.80
N VAL A 283 12.15 14.67 6.08
CA VAL A 283 11.07 15.21 5.26
C VAL A 283 10.28 16.27 6.02
N ASN A 284 9.71 17.22 5.30
CA ASN A 284 8.84 18.25 5.88
C ASN A 284 7.35 17.89 5.75
N VAL A 285 6.46 18.76 6.19
CA VAL A 285 4.99 18.60 6.12
C VAL A 285 4.43 18.45 4.70
N SER A 286 5.18 18.84 3.68
CA SER A 286 4.83 18.60 2.27
C SER A 286 5.44 17.32 1.70
N GLY A 287 6.18 16.56 2.51
CA GLY A 287 6.90 15.34 2.12
C GLY A 287 8.21 15.60 1.36
N ASN A 288 8.66 16.87 1.24
CA ASN A 288 9.92 17.14 0.55
C ASN A 288 11.13 16.73 1.41
N ILE A 289 12.05 15.97 0.81
CA ILE A 289 13.33 15.65 1.43
C ILE A 289 14.15 16.93 1.60
N GLN A 290 14.67 17.13 2.79
CA GLN A 290 15.43 18.32 3.15
C GLN A 290 16.89 18.19 2.75
N LYS A 291 17.53 19.34 2.46
CA LYS A 291 18.91 19.44 2.00
C LYS A 291 19.51 20.74 2.53
N SER A 292 20.78 20.71 2.90
CA SER A 292 21.55 21.91 3.29
C SER A 292 20.82 22.74 4.36
N LYS A 293 20.34 22.11 5.42
CA LYS A 293 19.70 22.78 6.55
C LYS A 293 20.71 23.02 7.67
N THR A 294 20.74 24.23 8.19
CA THR A 294 21.59 24.66 9.30
C THR A 294 20.70 25.14 10.45
N GLY A 295 20.12 24.21 11.20
CA GLY A 295 19.20 24.52 12.30
C GLY A 295 17.74 24.64 11.85
N ALA A 296 17.20 23.61 11.17
CA ALA A 296 15.78 23.50 10.87
C ALA A 296 15.02 23.15 12.15
N LYS A 297 14.23 24.12 12.66
CA LYS A 297 13.50 24.00 13.92
C LYS A 297 12.28 23.12 13.76
N ASP A 298 12.15 22.06 14.57
CA ASP A 298 11.00 21.18 14.64
C ASP A 298 9.89 21.71 15.58
N GLY A 299 8.89 20.87 15.87
CA GLY A 299 7.80 21.15 16.79
C GLY A 299 8.21 21.12 18.26
N ASN A 300 9.30 20.43 18.59
CA ASN A 300 9.78 20.19 19.95
C ASN A 300 10.89 21.17 20.39
N ASP A 301 11.01 22.32 19.69
CA ASP A 301 12.03 23.33 19.93
C ASP A 301 13.47 22.85 19.71
N CYS A 302 13.65 21.73 19.03
CA CYS A 302 14.94 21.21 18.62
C CYS A 302 15.25 21.52 17.15
N TYR A 303 16.48 21.26 16.73
CA TYR A 303 17.01 21.71 15.45
C TYR A 303 17.73 20.58 14.72
N TYR A 304 17.36 20.37 13.45
CA TYR A 304 18.05 19.45 12.54
C TYR A 304 19.11 20.19 11.71
N TYR A 305 20.22 19.53 11.50
CA TYR A 305 21.25 19.90 10.54
C TYR A 305 21.33 18.83 9.47
N VAL A 306 21.21 19.23 8.21
CA VAL A 306 21.19 18.32 7.05
C VAL A 306 22.26 18.77 6.07
N ASN A 307 23.10 17.87 5.61
CA ASN A 307 24.18 18.16 4.68
C ASN A 307 23.70 18.36 3.22
N LYS A 308 24.65 18.63 2.31
CA LYS A 308 24.38 18.80 0.87
C LYS A 308 23.99 17.49 0.17
N LYS A 309 24.19 16.34 0.82
CA LYS A 309 23.86 15.01 0.31
C LYS A 309 22.53 14.49 0.88
N TYR A 310 21.69 15.35 1.44
CA TYR A 310 20.36 15.04 2.03
C TYR A 310 20.41 14.19 3.31
N VAL A 311 21.60 14.01 3.91
CA VAL A 311 21.76 13.19 5.12
C VAL A 311 21.68 14.08 6.35
N PRO A 312 20.78 13.83 7.30
CA PRO A 312 20.78 14.47 8.61
C PRO A 312 22.07 14.16 9.37
N GLN A 313 22.67 15.18 9.94
CA GLN A 313 23.96 15.07 10.63
C GLN A 313 23.83 15.19 12.13
N LEU A 314 22.90 16.02 12.58
CA LEU A 314 22.76 16.37 13.97
C LEU A 314 21.32 16.76 14.31
N TYR A 315 20.89 16.39 15.51
CA TYR A 315 19.69 16.87 16.18
C TYR A 315 20.07 17.45 17.54
N THR A 316 19.63 18.67 17.87
CA THR A 316 20.10 19.39 19.05
C THR A 316 19.06 20.39 19.57
N ASP A 317 19.12 20.70 20.87
CA ASP A 317 18.33 21.74 21.51
C ASP A 317 18.85 23.18 21.29
N ASN A 318 20.01 23.35 20.62
CA ASN A 318 20.62 24.66 20.40
C ASN A 318 20.83 24.96 18.90
N LYS A 319 20.22 26.05 18.43
CA LYS A 319 20.34 26.49 17.03
C LYS A 319 21.75 26.90 16.64
N THR A 320 22.51 27.48 17.57
CA THR A 320 23.82 28.04 17.30
C THR A 320 24.90 27.17 17.92
N LEU A 321 25.44 26.26 17.15
CA LEU A 321 26.54 25.42 17.61
C LEU A 321 27.84 26.26 17.63
N LYS A 322 28.46 26.32 18.82
CA LYS A 322 29.73 27.00 19.01
C LYS A 322 30.70 26.01 19.62
N SER A 323 31.96 26.04 19.19
CA SER A 323 32.98 25.14 19.70
C SER A 323 33.05 25.16 21.24
N GLY A 324 33.17 23.99 21.85
CA GLY A 324 33.21 23.84 23.28
C GLY A 324 34.52 24.30 23.93
N LYS A 325 34.47 24.68 25.19
CA LYS A 325 35.68 25.02 25.98
C LYS A 325 36.51 23.77 26.30
N ASN A 326 35.82 22.63 26.51
CA ASN A 326 36.45 21.32 26.70
C ASN A 326 36.06 20.44 25.53
N SER A 327 36.68 20.69 24.36
CA SER A 327 36.39 19.89 23.18
C SER A 327 36.84 18.46 23.41
N GLU A 328 35.92 17.60 23.81
CA GLU A 328 36.10 16.19 23.55
C GLU A 328 36.21 16.00 22.03
N LYS A 329 37.04 15.07 21.61
CA LYS A 329 37.35 14.81 20.21
C LYS A 329 36.10 14.65 19.33
N GLU A 330 34.98 14.20 19.94
CA GLU A 330 33.68 14.05 19.30
C GLU A 330 33.00 15.38 18.88
N VAL A 331 33.25 16.47 19.61
CA VAL A 331 32.65 17.78 19.30
C VAL A 331 33.32 18.45 18.12
N SER A 332 34.63 18.22 17.91
CA SER A 332 35.35 18.77 16.75
C SER A 332 34.95 18.07 15.46
N ASP A 333 34.62 16.77 15.50
CA ASP A 333 34.37 15.98 14.30
C ASP A 333 33.04 16.36 13.61
N TRP A 334 31.97 16.63 14.32
CA TRP A 334 30.72 17.03 13.68
C TRP A 334 30.60 18.53 13.39
N THR A 335 31.36 19.41 14.04
CA THR A 335 31.44 20.81 13.64
C THR A 335 32.13 20.98 12.26
N ASP A 336 33.01 20.07 11.89
CA ASP A 336 33.59 20.02 10.55
C ASP A 336 32.65 19.49 9.48
N LEU A 337 31.67 18.65 9.87
CA LEU A 337 30.61 18.16 8.99
C LEU A 337 29.57 19.25 8.64
N LEU A 338 29.46 20.30 9.44
CA LEU A 338 28.51 21.40 9.26
C LEU A 338 29.05 22.54 8.37
N LYS A 339 30.36 22.55 8.06
CA LYS A 339 31.01 23.50 7.16
C LYS A 339 30.92 23.02 5.72
#